data_c2afec7baf1def73fd2f11f73c6ba26d
#
_entry.id   c2afec7baf1def73fd2f11f73c6ba26d
#
_cell.length_a   1.000
_cell.length_b   1.000
_cell.length_c   1.000
_cell.angle_alpha   90.00
_cell.angle_beta   90.00
_cell.angle_gamma   90.00
#
_symmetry.space_group_name_H-M   'P 1'
#
loop_
_entity.id
_entity.type
_entity.pdbx_description
1 polymer ?
#
loop_
_entity_poly.entity_id
_entity_poly.type
_entity_poly.pdbx_seq_one_letter_code
_entity_poly.pdbx_strand_id
1 'polypeptide(L)'
;MYLDGDLETREALGTMSAHYSIKSILHSIAAPCLAAICLIGACSTGIISAQVDVYDLRMRSLMGALASNANDIQVTDQTAYHNPAVVAWIDVDGTHISYPVAQPTSTMADDYYLHHAIDGTPHSLGCPYIDRKSSKDGRHIVVYAHHLASSPVLFGELANRYQQGAFDKLGNATWRSVEDGKVARTTIFQPLCALRVPASYEAIQRFSFTSIEDMKAWLTKLAHEASACTENWQTAISDARRVLSLITCTEGNGHSMRRTIAIFVSGDQSEAG
;
A
#
# COMPACT_ATOMS: atom_id res chain seq x y z
N MET A 1 55.14 24.83 -62.03
CA MET A 1 54.66 23.43 -61.81
C MET A 1 55.28 22.91 -60.51
N TYR A 2 54.59 22.71 -59.53
CA TYR A 2 54.76 22.48 -58.07
C TYR A 2 54.28 23.68 -57.26
N LEU A 3 53.09 23.47 -56.70
CA LEU A 3 52.62 23.95 -55.39
C LEU A 3 51.10 23.79 -55.35
N ASP A 4 50.56 22.55 -55.15
CA ASP A 4 49.12 22.35 -54.84
C ASP A 4 48.85 21.09 -54.00
N GLY A 5 49.84 20.61 -53.28
CA GLY A 5 49.71 19.41 -52.46
C GLY A 5 49.63 19.64 -50.96
N ASP A 6 49.84 20.84 -50.45
CA ASP A 6 50.05 21.08 -49.01
C ASP A 6 48.81 21.67 -48.24
N LEU A 7 47.77 22.10 -48.96
CA LEU A 7 46.59 22.66 -48.25
C LEU A 7 45.58 21.58 -47.79
N GLU A 8 45.32 20.55 -48.60
CA GLU A 8 44.33 19.51 -48.22
C GLU A 8 44.79 18.63 -47.07
N THR A 9 46.12 18.37 -46.97
CA THR A 9 46.64 17.57 -45.83
C THR A 9 46.64 18.33 -44.50
N ARG A 10 46.69 19.65 -44.49
CA ARG A 10 46.60 20.42 -43.24
C ARG A 10 45.17 20.56 -42.71
N GLU A 11 44.19 20.65 -43.60
CA GLU A 11 42.75 20.66 -43.15
C GLU A 11 42.31 19.28 -42.63
N ALA A 12 42.73 18.19 -43.27
CA ALA A 12 42.41 16.84 -42.81
C ALA A 12 43.05 16.51 -41.45
N LEU A 13 44.27 16.97 -41.17
CA LEU A 13 44.91 16.83 -39.87
C LEU A 13 44.30 17.72 -38.77
N GLY A 14 43.83 18.90 -39.12
CA GLY A 14 43.14 19.81 -38.21
C GLY A 14 41.78 19.32 -37.78
N THR A 15 40.99 18.71 -38.69
CA THR A 15 39.69 18.14 -38.41
C THR A 15 39.77 16.82 -37.59
N MET A 16 40.76 15.98 -37.88
CA MET A 16 40.99 14.76 -37.08
C MET A 16 41.45 15.07 -35.65
N SER A 17 42.31 16.08 -35.45
CA SER A 17 42.75 16.50 -34.11
C SER A 17 41.61 17.11 -33.29
N ALA A 18 40.75 17.88 -33.93
CA ALA A 18 39.56 18.50 -33.25
C ALA A 18 38.53 17.40 -32.85
N HIS A 19 38.29 16.41 -33.72
CA HIS A 19 37.39 15.30 -33.40
C HIS A 19 37.90 14.38 -32.27
N TYR A 20 39.21 14.15 -32.17
CA TYR A 20 39.82 13.41 -31.09
C TYR A 20 39.73 14.18 -29.74
N SER A 21 39.90 15.47 -29.75
CA SER A 21 39.80 16.32 -28.56
C SER A 21 38.38 16.39 -28.03
N ILE A 22 37.37 16.50 -28.90
CA ILE A 22 35.95 16.53 -28.48
C ILE A 22 35.52 15.20 -27.89
N LYS A 23 35.92 14.06 -28.47
CA LYS A 23 35.61 12.72 -27.89
C LYS A 23 36.25 12.51 -26.51
N SER A 24 37.49 12.95 -26.31
CA SER A 24 38.17 12.84 -25.02
C SER A 24 37.53 13.72 -23.94
N ILE A 25 37.09 14.92 -24.31
CA ILE A 25 36.37 15.82 -23.41
C ILE A 25 34.99 15.26 -23.03
N LEU A 26 34.23 14.69 -23.99
CA LEU A 26 32.95 14.05 -23.74
C LEU A 26 33.09 12.84 -22.81
N HIS A 27 34.12 12.00 -22.98
CA HIS A 27 34.39 10.89 -22.06
C HIS A 27 34.82 11.37 -20.67
N SER A 28 35.59 12.47 -20.59
CA SER A 28 36.05 13.04 -19.33
C SER A 28 34.94 13.64 -18.47
N ILE A 29 33.84 14.09 -19.09
CA ILE A 29 32.68 14.67 -18.40
C ILE A 29 31.58 13.62 -18.16
N ALA A 30 31.36 12.69 -19.09
CA ALA A 30 30.31 11.69 -19.00
C ALA A 30 30.53 10.68 -17.85
N ALA A 31 31.77 10.25 -17.62
CA ALA A 31 32.08 9.30 -16.58
C ALA A 31 31.80 9.85 -15.15
N PRO A 32 32.23 11.06 -14.76
CA PRO A 32 31.93 11.60 -13.45
C PRO A 32 30.44 11.95 -13.28
N CYS A 33 29.72 12.36 -14.35
CA CYS A 33 28.29 12.59 -14.31
C CYS A 33 27.52 11.29 -14.08
N LEU A 34 27.87 10.21 -14.78
CA LEU A 34 27.29 8.88 -14.53
C LEU A 34 27.57 8.37 -13.11
N ALA A 35 28.80 8.55 -12.62
CA ALA A 35 29.16 8.18 -11.24
C ALA A 35 28.35 8.98 -10.21
N ALA A 36 28.17 10.29 -10.42
CA ALA A 36 27.35 11.13 -9.56
C ALA A 36 25.88 10.71 -9.56
N ILE A 37 25.31 10.38 -10.73
CA ILE A 37 23.93 9.87 -10.85
C ILE A 37 23.78 8.52 -10.13
N CYS A 38 24.75 7.61 -10.26
CA CYS A 38 24.77 6.34 -9.56
C CYS A 38 24.88 6.52 -8.04
N LEU A 39 25.69 7.45 -7.56
CA LEU A 39 25.82 7.75 -6.14
C LEU A 39 24.53 8.37 -5.57
N ILE A 40 23.89 9.29 -6.28
CA ILE A 40 22.60 9.86 -5.88
C ILE A 40 21.52 8.77 -5.85
N GLY A 41 21.49 7.89 -6.85
CA GLY A 41 20.60 6.74 -6.87
C GLY A 41 20.84 5.77 -5.70
N ALA A 42 22.09 5.45 -5.39
CA ALA A 42 22.43 4.58 -4.27
C ALA A 42 22.10 5.22 -2.90
N CYS A 43 22.34 6.52 -2.74
CA CYS A 43 21.96 7.24 -1.53
C CYS A 43 20.43 7.28 -1.35
N SER A 44 19.66 7.54 -2.41
CA SER A 44 18.20 7.59 -2.32
C SER A 44 17.59 6.22 -1.99
N THR A 45 18.11 5.13 -2.58
CA THR A 45 17.67 3.76 -2.24
C THR A 45 18.04 3.39 -0.81
N GLY A 46 19.23 3.77 -0.33
CA GLY A 46 19.66 3.56 1.05
C GLY A 46 18.78 4.29 2.07
N ILE A 47 18.38 5.52 1.77
CA ILE A 47 17.48 6.30 2.64
C ILE A 47 16.08 5.67 2.69
N ILE A 48 15.54 5.24 1.56
CA ILE A 48 14.23 4.58 1.49
C ILE A 48 14.28 3.25 2.26
N SER A 49 15.34 2.45 2.09
CA SER A 49 15.50 1.19 2.80
C SER A 49 15.58 1.41 4.32
N ALA A 50 16.36 2.38 4.79
CA ALA A 50 16.44 2.72 6.19
C ALA A 50 15.11 3.21 6.78
N GLN A 51 14.32 3.98 6.02
CA GLN A 51 12.98 4.41 6.44
C GLN A 51 12.02 3.22 6.58
N VAL A 52 12.09 2.26 5.66
CA VAL A 52 11.28 1.03 5.71
C VAL A 52 11.64 0.21 6.95
N ASP A 53 12.93 0.03 7.24
CA ASP A 53 13.41 -0.73 8.40
C ASP A 53 12.98 -0.09 9.73
N VAL A 54 13.10 1.24 9.84
CA VAL A 54 12.65 2.00 11.02
C VAL A 54 11.15 1.92 11.20
N TYR A 55 10.38 2.00 10.09
CA TYR A 55 8.93 1.87 10.11
C TYR A 55 8.52 0.47 10.60
N ASP A 56 9.13 -0.59 10.05
CA ASP A 56 8.84 -1.98 10.44
C ASP A 56 9.17 -2.24 11.92
N LEU A 57 10.33 -1.77 12.40
CA LEU A 57 10.69 -1.85 13.81
C LEU A 57 9.71 -1.12 14.72
N ARG A 58 9.25 0.07 14.33
CA ARG A 58 8.27 0.85 15.10
C ARG A 58 6.91 0.16 15.11
N MET A 59 6.47 -0.40 13.98
CA MET A 59 5.23 -1.16 13.90
C MET A 59 5.30 -2.44 14.73
N ARG A 60 6.41 -3.18 14.72
CA ARG A 60 6.62 -4.37 15.56
C ARG A 60 6.62 -4.03 17.05
N SER A 61 7.18 -2.89 17.45
CA SER A 61 7.12 -2.40 18.84
C SER A 61 5.69 -2.12 19.28
N LEU A 62 4.88 -1.48 18.40
CA LEU A 62 3.46 -1.27 18.64
C LEU A 62 2.70 -2.61 18.71
N MET A 63 3.06 -3.58 17.87
CA MET A 63 2.49 -4.93 17.88
C MET A 63 2.78 -5.70 19.18
N GLY A 64 4.02 -5.64 19.66
CA GLY A 64 4.41 -6.29 20.93
C GLY A 64 3.59 -5.75 22.10
N ALA A 65 3.35 -4.46 22.12
CA ALA A 65 2.50 -3.81 23.13
C ALA A 65 1.02 -4.25 23.03
N LEU A 66 0.48 -4.47 21.80
CA LEU A 66 -0.91 -4.96 21.59
C LEU A 66 -1.09 -6.44 21.96
N ALA A 67 -0.14 -7.28 21.59
CA ALA A 67 -0.19 -8.71 21.88
C ALA A 67 -0.11 -9.00 23.39
N SER A 68 0.63 -8.20 24.14
CA SER A 68 0.77 -8.37 25.59
C SER A 68 -0.50 -8.02 26.37
N ASN A 69 -1.38 -7.18 25.83
CA ASN A 69 -2.67 -6.85 26.46
C ASN A 69 -3.76 -7.92 26.25
N ALA A 70 -3.59 -8.82 25.27
CA ALA A 70 -4.53 -9.92 25.06
C ALA A 70 -4.42 -11.03 26.12
N ASN A 71 -3.34 -11.05 26.94
CA ASN A 71 -3.04 -12.07 27.93
C ASN A 71 -2.76 -11.49 29.33
N ASP A 72 -3.61 -10.59 29.84
CA ASP A 72 -3.67 -10.18 31.26
C ASP A 72 -2.32 -9.84 31.92
N ILE A 73 -1.56 -8.90 31.35
CA ILE A 73 -0.33 -8.37 31.96
C ILE A 73 -0.37 -6.85 31.95
N GLN A 74 -0.16 -6.26 33.12
CA GLN A 74 0.04 -4.82 33.32
C GLN A 74 1.22 -4.33 32.46
N VAL A 75 0.94 -3.66 31.36
CA VAL A 75 1.94 -3.05 30.51
C VAL A 75 2.06 -1.57 30.87
N THR A 76 3.25 -1.19 31.32
CA THR A 76 3.61 0.18 31.73
C THR A 76 3.92 1.12 30.57
N ASP A 77 3.78 0.71 29.31
CA ASP A 77 3.97 1.59 28.15
C ASP A 77 2.63 1.97 27.52
N GLN A 78 1.94 2.88 28.20
CA GLN A 78 0.61 3.39 27.82
C GLN A 78 0.63 4.33 26.61
N THR A 79 1.78 4.70 26.06
CA THR A 79 1.89 5.76 25.06
C THR A 79 1.44 5.32 23.65
N ALA A 80 1.53 4.04 23.31
CA ALA A 80 1.11 3.53 21.99
C ALA A 80 -0.40 3.36 21.85
N TYR A 81 -1.14 3.17 22.95
CA TYR A 81 -2.57 2.89 22.98
C TYR A 81 -3.47 4.11 23.17
N HIS A 82 -2.93 5.19 23.70
CA HIS A 82 -3.70 6.42 23.87
C HIS A 82 -3.67 7.31 22.62
N ASN A 83 -3.24 6.78 21.46
CA ASN A 83 -3.44 7.50 20.22
C ASN A 83 -4.91 7.34 19.77
N PRO A 84 -5.75 8.36 19.92
CA PRO A 84 -7.17 8.29 19.55
C PRO A 84 -7.38 8.09 18.04
N ALA A 85 -6.33 8.22 17.25
CA ALA A 85 -6.37 7.95 15.82
C ALA A 85 -6.42 6.44 15.50
N VAL A 86 -5.92 5.56 16.39
CA VAL A 86 -5.96 4.12 16.20
C VAL A 86 -7.35 3.60 16.49
N VAL A 87 -8.07 3.20 15.45
CA VAL A 87 -9.45 2.71 15.54
C VAL A 87 -9.58 1.22 15.36
N ALA A 88 -8.55 0.58 14.79
CA ALA A 88 -8.54 -0.86 14.59
C ALA A 88 -7.10 -1.39 14.40
N TRP A 89 -7.02 -2.72 14.39
CA TRP A 89 -5.86 -3.50 13.94
C TRP A 89 -6.30 -4.45 12.85
N ILE A 90 -5.49 -4.60 11.79
CA ILE A 90 -5.73 -5.55 10.71
C ILE A 90 -4.57 -6.53 10.58
N ASP A 91 -4.90 -7.84 10.49
CA ASP A 91 -4.01 -8.90 10.06
C ASP A 91 -4.61 -9.58 8.83
N VAL A 92 -3.76 -9.99 7.88
CA VAL A 92 -4.21 -10.74 6.69
C VAL A 92 -3.36 -12.00 6.56
N ASP A 93 -3.96 -13.16 6.77
CA ASP A 93 -3.30 -14.45 6.65
C ASP A 93 -2.76 -14.68 5.22
N GLY A 94 -1.61 -15.33 5.12
CA GLY A 94 -0.92 -15.53 3.84
C GLY A 94 -0.19 -14.27 3.33
N THR A 95 0.00 -13.28 4.21
CA THR A 95 0.78 -12.06 3.98
C THR A 95 1.51 -11.66 5.27
N HIS A 96 2.37 -10.62 5.19
CA HIS A 96 2.97 -9.98 6.35
C HIS A 96 2.18 -8.74 6.82
N ILE A 97 0.94 -8.57 6.34
CA ILE A 97 0.08 -7.45 6.73
C ILE A 97 -0.39 -7.67 8.16
N SER A 98 0.12 -6.84 9.06
CA SER A 98 -0.29 -6.75 10.45
C SER A 98 -0.01 -5.34 10.94
N TYR A 99 -1.03 -4.46 10.90
CA TYR A 99 -0.87 -3.02 11.10
C TYR A 99 -2.01 -2.40 11.91
N PRO A 100 -1.69 -1.36 12.72
CA PRO A 100 -2.73 -0.47 13.24
C PRO A 100 -3.36 0.31 12.08
N VAL A 101 -4.62 0.63 12.23
CA VAL A 101 -5.40 1.38 11.25
C VAL A 101 -5.90 2.67 11.89
N ALA A 102 -5.58 3.79 11.24
CA ALA A 102 -6.01 5.12 11.67
C ALA A 102 -7.37 5.51 11.07
N GLN A 103 -8.02 6.48 11.68
CA GLN A 103 -9.17 7.18 11.10
C GLN A 103 -8.94 8.70 11.12
N PRO A 104 -8.98 9.38 9.95
CA PRO A 104 -8.91 10.82 9.90
C PRO A 104 -10.07 11.47 10.64
N THR A 105 -9.78 12.50 11.43
CA THR A 105 -10.83 13.32 12.08
C THR A 105 -11.49 14.24 11.06
N SER A 106 -12.62 14.87 11.43
CA SER A 106 -13.35 15.81 10.58
C SER A 106 -12.55 17.03 10.15
N THR A 107 -11.47 17.37 10.88
CA THR A 107 -10.60 18.53 10.60
C THR A 107 -9.38 18.19 9.75
N MET A 108 -9.08 16.90 9.53
CA MET A 108 -7.95 16.44 8.72
C MET A 108 -8.35 16.31 7.25
N ALA A 109 -7.41 16.30 6.32
CA ALA A 109 -7.63 15.89 4.93
C ALA A 109 -8.05 14.42 4.85
N ASP A 110 -8.79 14.02 3.81
CA ASP A 110 -9.27 12.63 3.65
C ASP A 110 -8.09 11.64 3.50
N ASP A 111 -6.99 12.09 2.93
CA ASP A 111 -5.75 11.36 2.69
C ASP A 111 -4.63 11.66 3.69
N TYR A 112 -4.96 12.29 4.84
CA TYR A 112 -3.97 12.73 5.84
C TYR A 112 -2.96 11.63 6.18
N TYR A 113 -3.43 10.43 6.49
CA TYR A 113 -2.58 9.30 6.86
C TYR A 113 -1.86 8.62 5.68
N LEU A 114 -2.10 9.06 4.46
CA LEU A 114 -1.26 8.68 3.33
C LEU A 114 0.15 9.29 3.43
N HIS A 115 0.29 10.40 4.14
CA HIS A 115 1.52 11.19 4.28
C HIS A 115 1.95 11.42 5.74
N HIS A 116 1.30 10.75 6.68
CA HIS A 116 1.61 10.85 8.10
C HIS A 116 1.60 9.46 8.75
N ALA A 117 2.55 9.25 9.66
CA ALA A 117 2.57 8.05 10.50
C ALA A 117 1.37 8.06 11.47
N ILE A 118 1.16 6.93 12.13
CA ILE A 118 0.03 6.73 13.06
C ILE A 118 0.01 7.75 14.22
N ASP A 119 1.14 8.32 14.60
CA ASP A 119 1.28 9.35 15.63
C ASP A 119 1.09 10.78 15.10
N GLY A 120 0.71 10.93 13.82
CA GLY A 120 0.50 12.22 13.17
C GLY A 120 1.78 12.92 12.71
N THR A 121 2.96 12.32 12.87
CA THR A 121 4.20 12.90 12.34
C THR A 121 4.26 12.73 10.82
N PRO A 122 4.76 13.74 10.04
CA PRO A 122 4.94 13.59 8.61
C PRO A 122 5.83 12.39 8.28
N HIS A 123 5.35 11.52 7.38
CA HIS A 123 6.05 10.31 6.99
C HIS A 123 5.66 9.88 5.57
N SER A 124 6.65 9.65 4.69
CA SER A 124 6.41 9.35 3.27
C SER A 124 5.67 8.01 3.04
N LEU A 125 5.75 7.08 3.98
CA LEU A 125 5.04 5.79 3.91
C LEU A 125 3.62 5.87 4.45
N GLY A 126 3.27 6.92 5.20
CA GLY A 126 1.98 7.00 5.86
C GLY A 126 1.70 5.81 6.78
N CYS A 127 0.43 5.51 6.99
CA CYS A 127 -0.03 4.29 7.64
C CYS A 127 -1.39 3.86 7.06
N PRO A 128 -1.84 2.60 7.27
CA PRO A 128 -3.18 2.19 6.87
C PRO A 128 -4.24 3.05 7.55
N TYR A 129 -5.26 3.45 6.81
CA TYR A 129 -6.33 4.29 7.35
C TYR A 129 -7.69 3.98 6.72
N ILE A 130 -8.76 4.20 7.49
CA ILE A 130 -10.14 4.02 7.05
C ILE A 130 -10.56 5.24 6.23
N ASP A 131 -11.31 5.01 5.13
CA ASP A 131 -12.02 6.10 4.44
C ASP A 131 -12.89 6.88 5.44
N ARG A 132 -12.88 8.21 5.36
CA ARG A 132 -13.64 9.08 6.28
C ARG A 132 -15.13 8.75 6.32
N LYS A 133 -15.71 8.33 5.20
CA LYS A 133 -17.13 7.95 5.09
C LYS A 133 -17.41 6.55 5.63
N SER A 134 -16.37 5.78 5.93
CA SER A 134 -16.46 4.46 6.52
C SER A 134 -16.40 4.55 8.04
N SER A 135 -16.92 3.53 8.73
CA SER A 135 -16.80 3.38 10.18
C SER A 135 -16.10 2.07 10.49
N LYS A 136 -15.29 2.03 11.56
CA LYS A 136 -14.59 0.82 12.03
C LYS A 136 -15.55 -0.35 12.32
N ASP A 137 -16.80 -0.06 12.66
CA ASP A 137 -17.86 -1.03 12.93
C ASP A 137 -18.95 -1.03 11.85
N GLY A 138 -18.72 -0.30 10.75
CA GLY A 138 -19.65 -0.16 9.64
C GLY A 138 -19.88 -1.46 8.88
N ARG A 139 -20.96 -1.45 8.08
CA ARG A 139 -21.30 -2.58 7.20
C ARG A 139 -20.27 -2.75 6.08
N HIS A 140 -19.68 -1.67 5.59
CA HIS A 140 -18.55 -1.68 4.66
C HIS A 140 -17.41 -0.84 5.22
N ILE A 141 -16.29 -1.49 5.46
CA ILE A 141 -15.05 -0.89 5.93
C ILE A 141 -14.11 -0.79 4.72
N VAL A 142 -13.68 0.42 4.41
CA VAL A 142 -12.70 0.68 3.34
C VAL A 142 -11.40 1.17 3.95
N VAL A 143 -10.31 0.48 3.68
CA VAL A 143 -8.98 0.80 4.20
C VAL A 143 -8.02 1.02 3.05
N TYR A 144 -7.28 2.12 3.11
CA TYR A 144 -6.24 2.48 2.17
C TYR A 144 -4.87 2.32 2.80
N ALA A 145 -3.90 1.88 2.03
CA ALA A 145 -2.48 1.99 2.36
C ALA A 145 -1.62 1.96 1.10
N HIS A 146 -0.40 2.46 1.21
CA HIS A 146 0.55 2.49 0.11
C HIS A 146 0.97 1.10 -0.36
N HIS A 147 1.36 1.03 -1.64
CA HIS A 147 2.24 0.04 -2.23
C HIS A 147 3.54 0.74 -2.63
N LEU A 148 4.64 0.25 -2.10
CA LEU A 148 5.99 0.67 -2.47
C LEU A 148 6.60 -0.37 -3.39
N ALA A 149 7.10 0.08 -4.55
CA ALA A 149 7.78 -0.81 -5.49
C ALA A 149 8.86 -1.62 -4.78
N SER A 150 8.84 -2.94 -4.99
CA SER A 150 9.81 -3.91 -4.43
C SER A 150 9.78 -4.10 -2.91
N SER A 151 8.77 -3.57 -2.19
CA SER A 151 8.64 -3.76 -0.75
C SER A 151 7.31 -4.43 -0.39
N PRO A 152 7.29 -5.45 0.49
CA PRO A 152 6.06 -6.06 1.00
C PRO A 152 5.36 -5.19 2.05
N VAL A 153 5.97 -4.07 2.47
CA VAL A 153 5.47 -3.20 3.54
C VAL A 153 4.11 -2.60 3.20
N LEU A 154 3.30 -2.37 4.24
CA LEU A 154 1.93 -1.90 4.13
C LEU A 154 1.08 -2.86 3.29
N PHE A 155 0.44 -2.38 2.21
CA PHE A 155 -0.39 -3.20 1.33
C PHE A 155 0.34 -3.63 0.05
N GLY A 156 1.69 -3.60 0.03
CA GLY A 156 2.49 -4.02 -1.11
C GLY A 156 2.18 -5.45 -1.57
N GLU A 157 1.95 -6.37 -0.64
CA GLU A 157 1.61 -7.77 -0.95
C GLU A 157 0.20 -7.94 -1.56
N LEU A 158 -0.68 -6.94 -1.45
CA LEU A 158 -1.99 -6.98 -2.09
C LEU A 158 -1.94 -6.56 -3.56
N ALA A 159 -0.88 -5.88 -4.00
CA ALA A 159 -0.82 -5.22 -5.30
C ALA A 159 -1.06 -6.15 -6.50
N ASN A 160 -0.69 -7.43 -6.39
CA ASN A 160 -0.87 -8.44 -7.43
C ASN A 160 -2.03 -9.43 -7.16
N ARG A 161 -2.79 -9.27 -6.08
CA ARG A 161 -3.87 -10.21 -5.71
C ARG A 161 -5.06 -10.19 -6.67
N TYR A 162 -5.11 -9.30 -7.64
CA TYR A 162 -6.04 -9.38 -8.77
C TYR A 162 -5.74 -10.54 -9.73
N GLN A 163 -4.57 -11.20 -9.62
CA GLN A 163 -4.23 -12.42 -10.37
C GLN A 163 -4.70 -13.64 -9.56
N GLN A 164 -5.46 -14.57 -10.17
CA GLN A 164 -6.09 -15.69 -9.47
C GLN A 164 -5.10 -16.49 -8.62
N GLY A 165 -3.98 -16.94 -9.19
CA GLY A 165 -3.00 -17.75 -8.44
C GLY A 165 -2.28 -17.00 -7.31
N ALA A 166 -2.31 -15.65 -7.30
CA ALA A 166 -1.87 -14.85 -6.17
C ALA A 166 -3.01 -14.68 -5.15
N PHE A 167 -4.25 -14.48 -5.63
CA PHE A 167 -5.45 -14.39 -4.81
C PHE A 167 -5.67 -15.65 -3.97
N ASP A 168 -5.49 -16.84 -4.54
CA ASP A 168 -5.67 -18.13 -3.87
C ASP A 168 -4.75 -18.34 -2.66
N LYS A 169 -3.72 -17.50 -2.50
CA LYS A 169 -2.82 -17.49 -1.35
C LYS A 169 -3.27 -16.56 -0.22
N LEU A 170 -4.33 -15.77 -0.43
CA LEU A 170 -4.91 -14.97 0.64
C LEU A 170 -5.71 -15.87 1.59
N GLY A 171 -5.41 -15.74 2.88
CA GLY A 171 -6.25 -16.28 3.93
C GLY A 171 -7.21 -15.22 4.47
N ASN A 172 -7.72 -15.45 5.68
CA ASN A 172 -8.66 -14.54 6.32
C ASN A 172 -8.01 -13.21 6.69
N ALA A 173 -8.82 -12.16 6.70
CA ALA A 173 -8.45 -10.89 7.31
C ALA A 173 -9.12 -10.81 8.70
N THR A 174 -8.29 -10.66 9.73
CA THR A 174 -8.75 -10.43 11.10
C THR A 174 -8.77 -8.95 11.39
N TRP A 175 -9.94 -8.42 11.69
CA TRP A 175 -10.19 -7.03 12.05
C TRP A 175 -10.49 -6.92 13.52
N ARG A 176 -9.64 -6.22 14.29
CA ARG A 176 -9.85 -5.94 15.71
C ARG A 176 -10.16 -4.46 15.85
N SER A 177 -11.41 -4.11 16.07
CA SER A 177 -11.78 -2.72 16.37
C SER A 177 -11.29 -2.33 17.77
N VAL A 178 -10.81 -1.10 17.89
CA VAL A 178 -10.25 -0.54 19.13
C VAL A 178 -11.16 0.54 19.66
N GLU A 179 -11.41 0.52 20.98
CA GLU A 179 -12.15 1.52 21.72
C GLU A 179 -11.46 1.74 23.07
N ASP A 180 -11.22 2.99 23.43
CA ASP A 180 -10.50 3.37 24.65
C ASP A 180 -9.15 2.62 24.84
N GLY A 181 -8.43 2.43 23.72
CA GLY A 181 -7.15 1.73 23.74
C GLY A 181 -7.21 0.21 23.96
N LYS A 182 -8.38 -0.40 23.84
CA LYS A 182 -8.59 -1.84 24.00
C LYS A 182 -9.28 -2.43 22.77
N VAL A 183 -9.05 -3.72 22.53
CA VAL A 183 -9.83 -4.46 21.52
C VAL A 183 -11.27 -4.56 21.99
N ALA A 184 -12.19 -3.92 21.28
CA ALA A 184 -13.62 -3.95 21.58
C ALA A 184 -14.32 -5.12 20.88
N ARG A 185 -13.88 -5.45 19.66
CA ARG A 185 -14.47 -6.54 18.85
C ARG A 185 -13.43 -7.12 17.92
N THR A 186 -13.47 -8.44 17.73
CA THR A 186 -12.72 -9.17 16.69
C THR A 186 -13.70 -9.70 15.65
N THR A 187 -13.48 -9.39 14.39
CA THR A 187 -14.25 -9.91 13.26
C THR A 187 -13.33 -10.57 12.25
N ILE A 188 -13.66 -11.78 11.83
CA ILE A 188 -12.94 -12.52 10.80
C ILE A 188 -13.66 -12.32 9.46
N PHE A 189 -12.91 -11.87 8.44
CA PHE A 189 -13.39 -11.69 7.09
C PHE A 189 -12.72 -12.68 6.16
N GLN A 190 -13.51 -13.42 5.36
CA GLN A 190 -13.01 -14.37 4.37
C GLN A 190 -12.78 -13.67 3.03
N PRO A 191 -11.75 -14.05 2.25
CA PRO A 191 -11.54 -13.51 0.91
C PRO A 191 -12.74 -13.78 0.01
N LEU A 192 -13.22 -12.74 -0.69
CA LEU A 192 -14.30 -12.86 -1.67
C LEU A 192 -13.78 -12.74 -3.10
N CYS A 193 -13.18 -11.61 -3.42
CA CYS A 193 -12.67 -11.33 -4.75
C CYS A 193 -11.65 -10.20 -4.75
N ALA A 194 -10.94 -10.04 -5.88
CA ALA A 194 -10.02 -8.92 -6.08
C ALA A 194 -10.18 -8.31 -7.48
N LEU A 195 -10.13 -6.98 -7.53
CA LEU A 195 -10.28 -6.17 -8.73
C LEU A 195 -8.98 -5.43 -9.05
N ARG A 196 -8.70 -5.25 -10.33
CA ARG A 196 -7.74 -4.27 -10.83
C ARG A 196 -8.48 -3.21 -11.63
N VAL A 197 -8.61 -2.03 -11.08
CA VAL A 197 -9.49 -0.96 -11.60
C VAL A 197 -8.73 0.36 -11.79
N PRO A 198 -9.26 1.30 -12.59
CA PRO A 198 -8.73 2.66 -12.62
C PRO A 198 -8.78 3.34 -11.24
N ALA A 199 -7.89 4.31 -10.99
CA ALA A 199 -7.90 5.08 -9.74
C ALA A 199 -9.22 5.84 -9.50
N SER A 200 -9.96 6.13 -10.57
CA SER A 200 -11.28 6.79 -10.55
C SER A 200 -12.46 5.84 -10.36
N TYR A 201 -12.24 4.58 -9.97
CA TYR A 201 -13.30 3.60 -9.80
C TYR A 201 -14.14 3.90 -8.55
N GLU A 202 -15.34 4.43 -8.74
CA GLU A 202 -16.22 4.89 -7.67
C GLU A 202 -17.13 3.80 -7.08
N ALA A 203 -17.35 2.68 -7.81
CA ALA A 203 -18.30 1.64 -7.38
C ALA A 203 -17.95 1.01 -6.01
N ILE A 204 -16.68 1.08 -5.59
CA ILE A 204 -16.24 0.62 -4.27
C ILE A 204 -16.61 1.60 -3.14
N GLN A 205 -16.85 2.89 -3.44
CA GLN A 205 -17.13 3.92 -2.45
C GLN A 205 -18.61 3.94 -2.04
N ARG A 206 -19.12 2.79 -1.63
CA ARG A 206 -20.50 2.63 -1.16
C ARG A 206 -20.52 2.27 0.32
N PHE A 207 -20.81 3.23 1.18
CA PHE A 207 -20.69 3.11 2.64
C PHE A 207 -22.01 2.82 3.35
N SER A 208 -23.15 2.95 2.66
CA SER A 208 -24.48 2.68 3.20
C SER A 208 -25.30 1.82 2.26
N PHE A 209 -26.14 0.98 2.82
CA PHE A 209 -27.05 0.07 2.13
C PHE A 209 -28.43 0.14 2.75
N THR A 210 -29.44 0.09 1.90
CA THR A 210 -30.85 0.11 2.34
C THR A 210 -31.26 -1.19 3.02
N SER A 211 -30.64 -2.31 2.64
CA SER A 211 -30.84 -3.64 3.24
C SER A 211 -29.59 -4.51 3.09
N ILE A 212 -29.63 -5.71 3.66
CA ILE A 212 -28.60 -6.75 3.44
C ILE A 212 -28.63 -7.22 1.97
N GLU A 213 -29.81 -7.36 1.38
CA GLU A 213 -30.00 -7.80 0.00
C GLU A 213 -29.41 -6.76 -0.97
N ASP A 214 -29.57 -5.47 -0.67
CA ASP A 214 -28.96 -4.39 -1.43
C ASP A 214 -27.42 -4.45 -1.40
N MET A 215 -26.82 -4.75 -0.25
CA MET A 215 -25.39 -5.00 -0.13
C MET A 215 -24.95 -6.23 -0.94
N LYS A 216 -25.70 -7.35 -0.85
CA LYS A 216 -25.42 -8.58 -1.59
C LYS A 216 -25.52 -8.38 -3.11
N ALA A 217 -26.51 -7.63 -3.57
CA ALA A 217 -26.64 -7.27 -4.98
C ALA A 217 -25.44 -6.43 -5.47
N TRP A 218 -24.96 -5.50 -4.66
CA TRP A 218 -23.75 -4.73 -4.95
C TRP A 218 -22.49 -5.62 -4.97
N LEU A 219 -22.31 -6.52 -3.99
CA LEU A 219 -21.19 -7.48 -3.98
C LEU A 219 -21.20 -8.39 -5.20
N THR A 220 -22.39 -8.84 -5.65
CA THR A 220 -22.55 -9.66 -6.86
C THR A 220 -22.03 -8.93 -8.09
N LYS A 221 -22.31 -7.62 -8.24
CA LYS A 221 -21.76 -6.81 -9.34
C LYS A 221 -20.24 -6.75 -9.29
N LEU A 222 -19.67 -6.49 -8.10
CA LEU A 222 -18.22 -6.44 -7.93
C LEU A 222 -17.56 -7.78 -8.24
N ALA A 223 -18.16 -8.89 -7.81
CA ALA A 223 -17.64 -10.23 -8.09
C ALA A 223 -17.64 -10.55 -9.59
N HIS A 224 -18.65 -10.09 -10.35
CA HIS A 224 -18.68 -10.24 -11.82
C HIS A 224 -17.63 -9.36 -12.54
N GLU A 225 -17.26 -8.23 -11.97
CA GLU A 225 -16.20 -7.34 -12.49
C GLU A 225 -14.79 -7.76 -12.04
N ALA A 226 -14.70 -8.65 -11.07
CA ALA A 226 -13.44 -9.03 -10.44
C ALA A 226 -12.55 -9.84 -11.39
N SER A 227 -11.23 -9.65 -11.23
CA SER A 227 -10.20 -10.38 -11.97
C SER A 227 -9.84 -11.71 -11.31
N ALA A 228 -10.14 -11.86 -10.01
CA ALA A 228 -9.97 -13.07 -9.24
C ALA A 228 -11.07 -13.20 -8.18
N CYS A 229 -11.56 -14.41 -7.94
CA CYS A 229 -12.59 -14.69 -6.95
C CYS A 229 -12.34 -16.03 -6.26
N THR A 230 -12.88 -16.18 -5.03
CA THR A 230 -13.01 -17.51 -4.41
C THR A 230 -13.99 -18.39 -5.21
N GLU A 231 -13.77 -19.69 -5.22
CA GLU A 231 -14.62 -20.63 -5.99
C GLU A 231 -16.10 -20.52 -5.60
N ASN A 232 -16.37 -20.40 -4.30
CA ASN A 232 -17.73 -20.37 -3.75
C ASN A 232 -18.20 -18.92 -3.46
N TRP A 233 -17.86 -17.95 -4.31
CA TRP A 233 -18.16 -16.55 -4.06
C TRP A 233 -19.67 -16.27 -3.92
N GLN A 234 -20.55 -17.03 -4.60
CA GLN A 234 -22.01 -16.87 -4.48
C GLN A 234 -22.48 -17.23 -3.05
N THR A 235 -21.96 -18.34 -2.48
CA THR A 235 -22.26 -18.74 -1.12
C THR A 235 -21.67 -17.72 -0.12
N ALA A 236 -20.45 -17.27 -0.34
CA ALA A 236 -19.83 -16.26 0.52
C ALA A 236 -20.64 -14.95 0.53
N ILE A 237 -21.21 -14.53 -0.61
CA ILE A 237 -22.11 -13.37 -0.68
C ILE A 237 -23.44 -13.65 0.01
N SER A 238 -24.00 -14.86 -0.14
CA SER A 238 -25.27 -15.24 0.52
C SER A 238 -25.16 -15.07 2.05
N ASP A 239 -24.03 -15.43 2.62
CA ASP A 239 -23.79 -15.40 4.06
C ASP A 239 -23.28 -14.04 4.56
N ALA A 240 -22.88 -13.14 3.65
CA ALA A 240 -22.27 -11.87 3.98
C ALA A 240 -23.18 -10.96 4.81
N ARG A 241 -22.59 -10.37 5.86
CA ARG A 241 -23.20 -9.34 6.72
C ARG A 241 -22.39 -8.05 6.74
N ARG A 242 -21.07 -8.16 6.62
CA ARG A 242 -20.14 -7.04 6.57
C ARG A 242 -19.11 -7.25 5.48
N VAL A 243 -18.54 -6.16 5.01
CA VAL A 243 -17.53 -6.12 3.94
C VAL A 243 -16.32 -5.35 4.42
N LEU A 244 -15.13 -5.87 4.12
CA LEU A 244 -13.86 -5.20 4.29
C LEU A 244 -13.19 -5.09 2.92
N SER A 245 -12.86 -3.88 2.50
CA SER A 245 -12.13 -3.61 1.24
C SER A 245 -10.77 -3.00 1.55
N LEU A 246 -9.71 -3.67 1.13
CA LEU A 246 -8.33 -3.21 1.26
C LEU A 246 -7.86 -2.69 -0.10
N ILE A 247 -7.46 -1.44 -0.17
CA ILE A 247 -7.15 -0.72 -1.40
C ILE A 247 -5.72 -0.24 -1.41
N THR A 248 -5.00 -0.56 -2.50
CA THR A 248 -3.64 -0.09 -2.72
C THR A 248 -3.39 0.27 -4.19
N CYS A 249 -2.26 0.93 -4.47
CA CYS A 249 -1.80 1.13 -5.85
C CYS A 249 -1.38 -0.21 -6.47
N THR A 250 -1.77 -0.48 -7.73
CA THR A 250 -1.33 -1.69 -8.44
C THR A 250 0.17 -1.64 -8.73
N GLU A 251 0.67 -0.49 -9.18
CA GLU A 251 2.09 -0.21 -9.43
C GLU A 251 2.66 0.63 -8.28
N GLY A 252 3.82 0.24 -7.75
CA GLY A 252 4.46 0.88 -6.60
C GLY A 252 5.29 2.14 -6.94
N ASN A 253 5.06 2.79 -8.06
CA ASN A 253 5.87 3.91 -8.57
C ASN A 253 5.34 5.32 -8.21
N GLY A 254 4.36 5.41 -7.32
CA GLY A 254 3.76 6.68 -6.88
C GLY A 254 2.84 7.36 -7.92
N HIS A 255 2.87 6.95 -9.18
CA HIS A 255 2.05 7.48 -10.28
C HIS A 255 1.06 6.46 -10.83
N SER A 256 0.74 5.42 -10.05
CA SER A 256 -0.18 4.38 -10.47
C SER A 256 -1.56 4.92 -10.80
N MET A 257 -1.98 4.73 -12.05
CA MET A 257 -3.33 5.04 -12.53
C MET A 257 -4.34 3.93 -12.20
N ARG A 258 -3.88 2.86 -11.56
CA ARG A 258 -4.69 1.70 -11.21
C ARG A 258 -4.63 1.38 -9.74
N ARG A 259 -5.71 0.78 -9.25
CA ARG A 259 -5.82 0.26 -7.88
C ARG A 259 -6.06 -1.23 -7.91
N THR A 260 -5.46 -1.92 -6.95
CA THR A 260 -5.86 -3.27 -6.57
C THR A 260 -6.76 -3.16 -5.35
N ILE A 261 -7.93 -3.78 -5.42
CA ILE A 261 -8.92 -3.83 -4.35
C ILE A 261 -9.11 -5.29 -3.99
N ALA A 262 -8.74 -5.67 -2.77
CA ALA A 262 -9.05 -6.98 -2.20
C ALA A 262 -10.30 -6.85 -1.32
N ILE A 263 -11.34 -7.62 -1.63
CA ILE A 263 -12.64 -7.59 -0.96
C ILE A 263 -12.79 -8.86 -0.15
N PHE A 264 -13.16 -8.68 1.11
CA PHE A 264 -13.42 -9.73 2.09
C PHE A 264 -14.83 -9.56 2.66
N VAL A 265 -15.44 -10.66 3.09
CA VAL A 265 -16.78 -10.67 3.70
C VAL A 265 -16.80 -11.42 5.01
N SER A 266 -17.65 -11.00 5.94
CA SER A 266 -17.93 -11.76 7.17
C SER A 266 -19.40 -12.10 7.29
N GLY A 267 -19.71 -13.31 7.82
CA GLY A 267 -21.07 -13.77 8.16
C GLY A 267 -21.39 -13.57 9.65
N ASP A 268 -22.57 -14.06 10.07
CA ASP A 268 -23.05 -13.96 11.46
C ASP A 268 -22.17 -14.74 12.47
N GLN A 269 -21.45 -15.78 12.03
CA GLN A 269 -20.59 -16.64 12.88
C GLN A 269 -19.15 -16.11 13.02
N SER A 270 -18.84 -14.96 12.45
CA SER A 270 -17.46 -14.45 12.34
C SER A 270 -17.04 -13.53 13.50
N GLU A 271 -17.87 -13.39 14.54
CA GLU A 271 -17.56 -12.60 15.73
C GLU A 271 -17.03 -13.53 16.82
N ALA A 272 -15.74 -13.42 17.17
CA ALA A 272 -15.19 -14.00 18.37
C ALA A 272 -15.31 -12.95 19.49
N GLY A 273 -16.04 -13.33 20.55
CA GLY A 273 -16.19 -12.53 21.77
C GLY A 273 -14.90 -12.47 22.60
#